data_d64b36868c0d613307f6f109665c56ac
#
_entry.id   d64b36868c0d613307f6f109665c56ac
#
_cell.length_a   1.000
_cell.length_b   1.000
_cell.length_c   1.000
_cell.angle_alpha   90.00
_cell.angle_beta   90.00
_cell.angle_gamma   90.00
#
_symmetry.space_group_name_H-M   'P 1'
#
loop_
_entity.id
_entity.type
_entity.pdbx_description
1 polymer ?
#
loop_
_entity_poly.entity_id
_entity_poly.type
_entity_poly.pdbx_seq_one_letter_code
_entity_poly.pdbx_strand_id
1 'polypeptide(L)'
;MPSRITIISEGLAFITGALSKNLQQAGFEVNVITPKIKEVNEYRNQTDIFLVYAGDYVSECTDLFVYLKDICSEDEKMISIIGYSPEIAEVETIVSSNLVALRVERPFDMKVMVSNMEKLREADEERKMGKHILLIDDDLAYLKMVQGWLTPQYNVTIAKSGMQAITYIANHVPDLILLDYEMPITSGPQVMEMIRSEPNSEGIPIIFLTGKSDKESVMSVMALKPQGYMLKSMPKEEILKTIDNFFETRKWKNMVK
;
A
#
# COMPACT_ATOMS: atom_id res chain seq x y z
N MET A 1 -16.48 -6.05 0.10
CA MET A 1 -17.24 -4.96 -0.59
C MET A 1 -16.90 -5.03 -2.07
N PRO A 2 -17.78 -4.65 -3.02
CA PRO A 2 -17.39 -4.63 -4.41
C PRO A 2 -16.21 -3.65 -4.61
N SER A 3 -15.21 -4.06 -5.39
CA SER A 3 -14.11 -3.16 -5.75
C SER A 3 -14.60 -2.06 -6.69
N ARG A 4 -14.22 -0.82 -6.42
CA ARG A 4 -14.68 0.38 -7.10
C ARG A 4 -13.65 0.82 -8.14
N ILE A 5 -14.05 0.85 -9.38
CA ILE A 5 -13.20 1.24 -10.51
C ILE A 5 -13.64 2.60 -11.03
N THR A 6 -12.70 3.51 -11.22
CA THR A 6 -12.95 4.75 -11.97
C THR A 6 -12.15 4.72 -13.27
N ILE A 7 -12.86 4.66 -14.39
CA ILE A 7 -12.29 4.69 -15.73
C ILE A 7 -12.06 6.16 -16.11
N ILE A 8 -10.82 6.48 -16.46
CA ILE A 8 -10.42 7.80 -16.96
C ILE A 8 -10.27 7.70 -18.48
N SER A 9 -11.08 8.45 -19.24
CA SER A 9 -10.97 8.49 -20.69
C SER A 9 -11.45 9.82 -21.28
N GLU A 10 -10.97 10.19 -22.45
CA GLU A 10 -11.28 11.46 -23.13
C GLU A 10 -12.72 11.55 -23.69
N GLY A 11 -13.57 10.64 -23.34
CA GLY A 11 -14.99 10.64 -23.72
C GLY A 11 -15.64 9.28 -23.59
N LEU A 12 -16.96 9.25 -23.71
CA LEU A 12 -17.75 8.02 -23.75
C LEU A 12 -17.61 7.36 -25.13
N ALA A 13 -16.42 6.83 -25.42
CA ALA A 13 -16.22 5.99 -26.60
C ALA A 13 -17.02 4.69 -26.44
N PHE A 14 -17.45 4.11 -27.55
CA PHE A 14 -18.18 2.82 -27.58
C PHE A 14 -17.46 1.74 -26.74
N ILE A 15 -16.13 1.72 -26.81
CA ILE A 15 -15.27 0.75 -26.09
C ILE A 15 -15.30 0.99 -24.57
N THR A 16 -15.22 2.23 -24.09
CA THR A 16 -15.26 2.54 -22.65
C THR A 16 -16.64 2.26 -22.05
N GLY A 17 -17.71 2.48 -22.81
CA GLY A 17 -19.07 2.08 -22.42
C GLY A 17 -19.23 0.55 -22.34
N ALA A 18 -18.69 -0.18 -23.30
CA ALA A 18 -18.68 -1.64 -23.28
C ALA A 18 -17.82 -2.18 -22.12
N LEU A 19 -16.66 -1.59 -21.88
CA LEU A 19 -15.77 -1.94 -20.77
C LEU A 19 -16.46 -1.73 -19.42
N SER A 20 -17.06 -0.55 -19.20
CA SER A 20 -17.83 -0.25 -17.98
C SER A 20 -18.95 -1.27 -17.75
N LYS A 21 -19.74 -1.59 -18.79
CA LYS A 21 -20.82 -2.56 -18.67
C LYS A 21 -20.33 -3.98 -18.34
N ASN A 22 -19.24 -4.43 -18.96
CA ASN A 22 -18.70 -5.77 -18.70
C ASN A 22 -18.11 -5.87 -17.27
N LEU A 23 -17.42 -4.83 -16.79
CA LEU A 23 -16.91 -4.77 -15.42
C LEU A 23 -18.07 -4.73 -14.40
N GLN A 24 -19.14 -3.98 -14.66
CA GLN A 24 -20.34 -3.99 -13.81
C GLN A 24 -20.99 -5.37 -13.75
N GLN A 25 -21.07 -6.10 -14.87
CA GLN A 25 -21.58 -7.47 -14.90
C GLN A 25 -20.69 -8.45 -14.11
N ALA A 26 -19.39 -8.17 -13.99
CA ALA A 26 -18.43 -8.91 -13.17
C ALA A 26 -18.45 -8.49 -11.68
N GLY A 27 -19.39 -7.61 -11.29
CA GLY A 27 -19.60 -7.22 -9.89
C GLY A 27 -18.73 -6.07 -9.39
N PHE A 28 -18.13 -5.27 -10.30
CA PHE A 28 -17.44 -4.03 -9.92
C PHE A 28 -18.42 -2.84 -9.87
N GLU A 29 -18.17 -1.90 -8.99
CA GLU A 29 -18.76 -0.56 -9.09
C GLU A 29 -17.92 0.29 -10.02
N VAL A 30 -18.51 0.83 -11.11
CA VAL A 30 -17.74 1.49 -12.16
C VAL A 30 -18.25 2.90 -12.41
N ASN A 31 -17.36 3.87 -12.27
CA ASN A 31 -17.54 5.25 -12.70
C ASN A 31 -16.70 5.52 -13.95
N VAL A 32 -17.14 6.46 -14.78
CA VAL A 32 -16.40 6.92 -15.97
C VAL A 32 -16.28 8.43 -15.89
N ILE A 33 -15.05 8.94 -15.96
CA ILE A 33 -14.73 10.36 -15.83
C ILE A 33 -13.83 10.83 -16.97
N THR A 34 -13.77 12.12 -17.17
CA THR A 34 -12.82 12.74 -18.11
C THR A 34 -11.42 12.91 -17.46
N PRO A 35 -10.34 13.07 -18.25
CA PRO A 35 -8.98 13.19 -17.73
C PRO A 35 -8.71 14.58 -17.11
N LYS A 36 -9.48 14.94 -16.07
CA LYS A 36 -9.37 16.21 -15.35
C LYS A 36 -9.11 15.97 -13.88
N ILE A 37 -8.11 16.65 -13.30
CA ILE A 37 -7.74 16.56 -11.88
C ILE A 37 -8.97 16.77 -10.97
N LYS A 38 -9.85 17.72 -11.32
CA LYS A 38 -11.06 17.99 -10.54
C LYS A 38 -11.95 16.76 -10.42
N GLU A 39 -12.21 16.07 -11.54
CA GLU A 39 -13.06 14.87 -11.55
C GLU A 39 -12.37 13.70 -10.81
N VAL A 40 -11.07 13.51 -11.02
CA VAL A 40 -10.31 12.50 -10.27
C VAL A 40 -10.40 12.74 -8.76
N ASN A 41 -10.26 13.99 -8.31
CA ASN A 41 -10.36 14.35 -6.89
C ASN A 41 -11.77 14.11 -6.33
N GLU A 42 -12.81 14.38 -7.10
CA GLU A 42 -14.22 14.17 -6.72
C GLU A 42 -14.52 12.68 -6.46
N TYR A 43 -13.91 11.78 -7.25
CA TYR A 43 -14.05 10.32 -7.11
C TYR A 43 -12.95 9.66 -6.28
N ARG A 44 -11.97 10.42 -5.75
CA ARG A 44 -10.82 9.90 -4.99
C ARG A 44 -11.24 8.90 -3.91
N ASN A 45 -12.21 9.26 -3.07
CA ASN A 45 -12.66 8.42 -1.95
C ASN A 45 -13.62 7.29 -2.35
N GLN A 46 -14.05 7.26 -3.61
CA GLN A 46 -14.98 6.27 -4.17
C GLN A 46 -14.28 5.31 -5.13
N THR A 47 -12.96 5.31 -5.17
CA THR A 47 -12.16 4.55 -6.13
C THR A 47 -11.12 3.71 -5.41
N ASP A 48 -11.02 2.45 -5.77
CA ASP A 48 -9.95 1.53 -5.35
C ASP A 48 -8.93 1.35 -6.49
N ILE A 49 -9.41 1.37 -7.75
CA ILE A 49 -8.58 1.21 -8.94
C ILE A 49 -8.91 2.32 -9.94
N PHE A 50 -7.91 3.12 -10.32
CA PHE A 50 -8.01 4.01 -11.47
C PHE A 50 -7.62 3.26 -12.73
N LEU A 51 -8.57 3.11 -13.67
CA LEU A 51 -8.36 2.46 -14.96
C LEU A 51 -8.21 3.54 -16.04
N VAL A 52 -6.98 3.81 -16.43
CA VAL A 52 -6.66 4.78 -17.48
C VAL A 52 -6.86 4.13 -18.84
N TYR A 53 -7.83 4.60 -19.60
CA TYR A 53 -7.96 4.27 -21.02
C TYR A 53 -7.19 5.33 -21.81
N ALA A 54 -5.91 5.06 -22.05
CA ALA A 54 -4.98 6.00 -22.66
C ALA A 54 -5.40 6.39 -24.09
N GLY A 55 -5.02 7.57 -24.50
CA GLY A 55 -5.29 8.16 -25.82
C GLY A 55 -4.39 9.38 -26.03
N ASP A 56 -4.67 10.19 -27.02
CA ASP A 56 -3.85 11.34 -27.41
C ASP A 56 -3.65 12.36 -26.26
N TYR A 57 -4.60 12.39 -25.32
CA TYR A 57 -4.54 13.29 -24.14
C TYR A 57 -3.39 12.98 -23.16
N VAL A 58 -2.76 11.80 -23.25
CA VAL A 58 -1.70 11.40 -22.33
C VAL A 58 -0.55 12.40 -22.35
N SER A 59 -0.12 12.82 -23.54
CA SER A 59 0.95 13.79 -23.72
C SER A 59 0.58 15.21 -23.25
N GLU A 60 -0.71 15.55 -23.25
CA GLU A 60 -1.20 16.88 -22.88
C GLU A 60 -1.54 17.00 -21.38
N CYS A 61 -1.73 15.86 -20.69
CA CYS A 61 -2.22 15.82 -19.31
C CYS A 61 -1.17 15.31 -18.31
N THR A 62 0.09 15.68 -18.44
CA THR A 62 1.18 15.27 -17.52
C THR A 62 0.84 15.53 -16.05
N ASP A 63 0.26 16.71 -15.74
CA ASP A 63 -0.13 17.08 -14.37
C ASP A 63 -1.16 16.12 -13.76
N LEU A 64 -2.05 15.55 -14.58
CA LEU A 64 -3.01 14.54 -14.13
C LEU A 64 -2.30 13.28 -13.65
N PHE A 65 -1.30 12.81 -14.37
CA PHE A 65 -0.57 11.59 -14.01
C PHE A 65 0.34 11.80 -12.80
N VAL A 66 0.91 12.99 -12.62
CA VAL A 66 1.61 13.39 -11.39
C VAL A 66 0.64 13.33 -10.21
N TYR A 67 -0.54 13.93 -10.35
CA TYR A 67 -1.58 13.91 -9.31
C TYR A 67 -2.06 12.47 -9.01
N LEU A 68 -2.33 11.66 -10.04
CA LEU A 68 -2.71 10.24 -9.86
C LEU A 68 -1.64 9.44 -9.11
N LYS A 69 -0.36 9.64 -9.46
CA LYS A 69 0.76 9.01 -8.75
C LYS A 69 0.75 9.35 -7.26
N ASP A 70 0.56 10.63 -6.93
CA ASP A 70 0.61 11.10 -5.56
C ASP A 70 -0.56 10.54 -4.74
N ILE A 71 -1.81 10.66 -5.22
CA ILE A 71 -2.98 10.13 -4.49
C ILE A 71 -2.99 8.60 -4.40
N CYS A 72 -2.51 7.90 -5.43
CA CYS A 72 -2.44 6.44 -5.37
C CYS A 72 -1.37 5.94 -4.39
N SER A 73 -0.27 6.69 -4.26
CA SER A 73 0.75 6.40 -3.23
C SER A 73 0.27 6.72 -1.82
N GLU A 74 -0.51 7.80 -1.64
CA GLU A 74 -1.03 8.20 -0.34
C GLU A 74 -2.16 7.30 0.17
N ASP A 75 -3.07 6.91 -0.72
CA ASP A 75 -4.30 6.19 -0.38
C ASP A 75 -4.21 4.67 -0.65
N GLU A 76 -3.02 4.15 -0.98
CA GLU A 76 -2.79 2.73 -1.34
C GLU A 76 -3.70 2.22 -2.48
N LYS A 77 -3.95 3.07 -3.49
CA LYS A 77 -4.78 2.74 -4.65
C LYS A 77 -3.94 2.21 -5.80
N MET A 78 -4.58 1.49 -6.70
CA MET A 78 -3.94 0.91 -7.88
C MET A 78 -4.26 1.70 -9.14
N ILE A 79 -3.32 1.71 -10.07
CA ILE A 79 -3.51 2.21 -11.43
C ILE A 79 -3.43 1.02 -12.39
N SER A 80 -4.39 0.94 -13.31
CA SER A 80 -4.36 0.01 -14.44
C SER A 80 -4.43 0.83 -15.73
N ILE A 81 -3.72 0.40 -16.78
CA ILE A 81 -3.60 1.16 -18.03
C ILE A 81 -4.02 0.28 -19.19
N ILE A 82 -4.90 0.80 -20.06
CA ILE A 82 -5.22 0.26 -21.36
C ILE A 82 -4.77 1.25 -22.42
N GLY A 83 -3.93 0.85 -23.36
CA GLY A 83 -3.44 1.76 -24.40
C GLY A 83 -2.62 1.04 -25.46
N TYR A 84 -2.09 1.78 -26.43
CA TYR A 84 -0.99 1.29 -27.27
C TYR A 84 0.34 1.38 -26.50
N SER A 85 1.32 0.55 -26.88
CA SER A 85 2.64 0.52 -26.20
C SER A 85 3.27 1.90 -25.99
N PRO A 86 3.25 2.87 -26.94
CA PRO A 86 3.81 4.20 -26.70
C PRO A 86 3.04 4.99 -25.63
N GLU A 87 1.70 4.91 -25.60
CA GLU A 87 0.87 5.62 -24.61
C GLU A 87 1.11 5.05 -23.19
N ILE A 88 1.20 3.73 -23.08
CA ILE A 88 1.51 3.06 -21.80
C ILE A 88 2.89 3.48 -21.30
N ALA A 89 3.91 3.45 -22.19
CA ALA A 89 5.25 3.85 -21.85
C ALA A 89 5.32 5.33 -21.40
N GLU A 90 4.56 6.22 -22.02
CA GLU A 90 4.51 7.63 -21.67
C GLU A 90 3.93 7.84 -20.26
N VAL A 91 2.82 7.18 -19.92
CA VAL A 91 2.26 7.21 -18.56
C VAL A 91 3.29 6.69 -17.54
N GLU A 92 4.02 5.63 -17.87
CA GLU A 92 5.02 5.02 -16.99
C GLU A 92 6.30 5.85 -16.78
N THR A 93 6.54 6.86 -17.61
CA THR A 93 7.61 7.85 -17.34
C THR A 93 7.30 8.71 -16.12
N ILE A 94 6.01 8.88 -15.79
CA ILE A 94 5.51 9.73 -14.71
C ILE A 94 5.06 8.87 -13.51
N VAL A 95 4.28 7.84 -13.78
CA VAL A 95 3.75 6.92 -12.77
C VAL A 95 4.74 5.78 -12.56
N SER A 96 5.22 5.63 -11.32
CA SER A 96 6.17 4.55 -10.99
C SER A 96 5.58 3.17 -11.30
N SER A 97 6.38 2.29 -11.88
CA SER A 97 5.95 0.96 -12.34
C SER A 97 5.34 0.08 -11.23
N ASN A 98 5.69 0.32 -9.96
CA ASN A 98 5.14 -0.36 -8.80
C ASN A 98 3.69 0.06 -8.45
N LEU A 99 3.21 1.18 -8.96
CA LEU A 99 1.81 1.62 -8.81
C LEU A 99 0.91 1.08 -9.93
N VAL A 100 1.50 0.64 -11.06
CA VAL A 100 0.76 0.11 -12.20
C VAL A 100 0.53 -1.39 -12.01
N ALA A 101 -0.67 -1.73 -11.58
CA ALA A 101 -1.07 -3.10 -11.28
C ALA A 101 -1.36 -3.94 -12.53
N LEU A 102 -1.89 -3.33 -13.60
CA LEU A 102 -2.21 -4.03 -14.83
C LEU A 102 -1.91 -3.16 -16.06
N ARG A 103 -1.33 -3.77 -17.08
CA ARG A 103 -1.08 -3.18 -18.40
C ARG A 103 -1.79 -4.01 -19.45
N VAL A 104 -2.61 -3.36 -20.26
CA VAL A 104 -3.37 -4.02 -21.32
C VAL A 104 -3.11 -3.29 -22.63
N GLU A 105 -2.44 -3.97 -23.54
CA GLU A 105 -2.12 -3.41 -24.85
C GLU A 105 -3.32 -3.57 -25.80
N ARG A 106 -3.60 -2.53 -26.60
CA ARG A 106 -4.62 -2.57 -27.65
C ARG A 106 -4.07 -3.18 -28.95
N PRO A 107 -4.86 -4.01 -29.67
CA PRO A 107 -6.22 -4.45 -29.36
C PRO A 107 -6.25 -5.55 -28.30
N PHE A 108 -7.28 -5.58 -27.45
CA PHE A 108 -7.43 -6.57 -26.37
C PHE A 108 -8.76 -7.32 -26.43
N ASP A 109 -8.81 -8.52 -25.86
CA ASP A 109 -10.03 -9.27 -25.66
C ASP A 109 -10.73 -8.83 -24.37
N MET A 110 -12.02 -8.45 -24.48
CA MET A 110 -12.81 -7.95 -23.36
C MET A 110 -12.93 -8.96 -22.21
N LYS A 111 -13.08 -10.25 -22.53
CA LYS A 111 -13.20 -11.30 -21.51
C LYS A 111 -11.89 -11.48 -20.75
N VAL A 112 -10.77 -11.44 -21.47
CA VAL A 112 -9.43 -11.53 -20.86
C VAL A 112 -9.19 -10.32 -19.97
N MET A 113 -9.57 -9.12 -20.42
CA MET A 113 -9.46 -7.89 -19.62
C MET A 113 -10.26 -7.99 -18.32
N VAL A 114 -11.53 -8.39 -18.38
CA VAL A 114 -12.39 -8.56 -17.20
C VAL A 114 -11.80 -9.61 -16.26
N SER A 115 -11.35 -10.77 -16.77
CA SER A 115 -10.71 -11.82 -15.97
C SER A 115 -9.45 -11.34 -15.27
N ASN A 116 -8.64 -10.49 -15.91
CA ASN A 116 -7.45 -9.91 -15.28
C ASN A 116 -7.83 -8.94 -14.14
N MET A 117 -8.92 -8.17 -14.31
CA MET A 117 -9.42 -7.29 -13.24
C MET A 117 -9.99 -8.10 -12.06
N GLU A 118 -10.66 -9.24 -12.31
CA GLU A 118 -11.13 -10.15 -11.26
C GLU A 118 -9.95 -10.72 -10.46
N LYS A 119 -8.91 -11.21 -11.14
CA LYS A 119 -7.69 -11.69 -10.48
C LYS A 119 -7.00 -10.59 -9.66
N LEU A 120 -6.99 -9.35 -10.20
CA LEU A 120 -6.42 -8.22 -9.47
C LEU A 120 -7.22 -7.92 -8.20
N ARG A 121 -8.55 -8.00 -8.26
CA ARG A 121 -9.43 -7.87 -7.09
C ARG A 121 -9.16 -8.96 -6.06
N GLU A 122 -9.11 -10.22 -6.48
CA GLU A 122 -8.83 -11.37 -5.60
C GLU A 122 -7.48 -11.20 -4.89
N ALA A 123 -6.43 -10.84 -5.63
CA ALA A 123 -5.10 -10.59 -5.07
C ALA A 123 -5.09 -9.39 -4.08
N ASP A 124 -5.86 -8.33 -4.34
CA ASP A 124 -5.99 -7.19 -3.44
C ASP A 124 -6.80 -7.53 -2.18
N GLU A 125 -7.85 -8.34 -2.32
CA GLU A 125 -8.61 -8.87 -1.17
C GLU A 125 -7.75 -9.78 -0.31
N GLU A 126 -6.98 -10.69 -0.91
CA GLU A 126 -6.00 -11.53 -0.19
C GLU A 126 -4.94 -10.68 0.51
N ARG A 127 -4.44 -9.63 -0.15
CA ARG A 127 -3.50 -8.67 0.44
C ARG A 127 -4.12 -7.92 1.62
N LYS A 128 -5.36 -7.43 1.49
CA LYS A 128 -6.10 -6.74 2.56
C LYS A 128 -6.47 -7.67 3.72
N MET A 129 -6.72 -8.95 3.46
CA MET A 129 -6.89 -9.98 4.48
C MET A 129 -5.56 -10.44 5.10
N GLY A 130 -4.44 -10.18 4.43
CA GLY A 130 -3.10 -10.47 4.92
C GLY A 130 -2.76 -9.64 6.17
N LYS A 131 -1.74 -10.12 6.91
CA LYS A 131 -1.25 -9.39 8.09
C LYS A 131 -0.65 -8.06 7.68
N HIS A 132 -1.10 -6.99 8.33
CA HIS A 132 -0.66 -5.63 8.05
C HIS A 132 0.47 -5.22 8.99
N ILE A 133 1.60 -4.83 8.42
CA ILE A 133 2.79 -4.37 9.13
C ILE A 133 3.01 -2.88 8.83
N LEU A 134 3.11 -2.06 9.86
CA LEU A 134 3.56 -0.68 9.76
C LEU A 134 5.06 -0.62 10.09
N LEU A 135 5.88 -0.23 9.12
CA LEU A 135 7.32 -0.08 9.25
C LEU A 135 7.67 1.41 9.45
N ILE A 136 8.34 1.75 10.55
CA ILE A 136 8.62 3.14 10.96
C ILE A 136 10.13 3.31 11.11
N ASP A 137 10.72 4.18 10.29
CA ASP A 137 12.16 4.46 10.26
C ASP A 137 12.38 5.80 9.53
N ASP A 138 13.42 6.56 9.82
CA ASP A 138 13.74 7.78 9.08
C ASP A 138 14.61 7.50 7.84
N ASP A 139 15.25 6.34 7.77
CA ASP A 139 16.02 5.90 6.60
C ASP A 139 15.10 5.31 5.52
N LEU A 140 14.77 6.13 4.53
CA LEU A 140 13.94 5.72 3.40
C LEU A 140 14.52 4.56 2.58
N ALA A 141 15.85 4.44 2.50
CA ALA A 141 16.49 3.37 1.76
C ALA A 141 16.26 2.03 2.48
N TYR A 142 16.44 2.03 3.80
CA TYR A 142 16.17 0.89 4.66
C TYR A 142 14.69 0.50 4.64
N LEU A 143 13.77 1.48 4.76
CA LEU A 143 12.33 1.26 4.66
C LEU A 143 11.94 0.54 3.36
N LYS A 144 12.42 1.03 2.21
CA LYS A 144 12.12 0.41 0.90
C LYS A 144 12.70 -0.98 0.75
N MET A 145 13.89 -1.20 1.29
CA MET A 145 14.55 -2.50 1.26
C MET A 145 13.74 -3.54 2.07
N VAL A 146 13.41 -3.22 3.31
CA VAL A 146 12.63 -4.13 4.19
C VAL A 146 11.21 -4.30 3.67
N GLN A 147 10.56 -3.23 3.19
CA GLN A 147 9.27 -3.32 2.52
C GLN A 147 9.31 -4.34 1.37
N GLY A 148 10.32 -4.27 0.49
CA GLY A 148 10.49 -5.21 -0.61
C GLY A 148 10.68 -6.68 -0.17
N TRP A 149 11.23 -6.90 1.03
CA TRP A 149 11.35 -8.24 1.59
C TRP A 149 10.02 -8.79 2.12
N LEU A 150 9.20 -7.93 2.72
CA LEU A 150 7.97 -8.32 3.42
C LEU A 150 6.74 -8.36 2.51
N THR A 151 6.66 -7.49 1.50
CA THR A 151 5.49 -7.35 0.62
C THR A 151 5.02 -8.65 -0.06
N PRO A 152 5.87 -9.66 -0.38
CA PRO A 152 5.39 -10.93 -0.90
C PRO A 152 4.46 -11.72 0.02
N GLN A 153 4.51 -11.46 1.35
CA GLN A 153 3.76 -12.23 2.36
C GLN A 153 2.84 -11.36 3.22
N TYR A 154 3.12 -10.05 3.30
CA TYR A 154 2.46 -9.11 4.21
C TYR A 154 2.02 -7.85 3.48
N ASN A 155 0.97 -7.23 4.00
CA ASN A 155 0.63 -5.86 3.63
C ASN A 155 1.53 -4.90 4.42
N VAL A 156 2.36 -4.09 3.74
CA VAL A 156 3.39 -3.27 4.40
C VAL A 156 3.22 -1.80 4.06
N THR A 157 2.92 -1.01 5.07
CA THR A 157 2.92 0.46 5.00
C THR A 157 4.20 1.00 5.65
N ILE A 158 4.76 2.07 5.08
CA ILE A 158 5.95 2.74 5.61
C ILE A 158 5.62 4.13 6.15
N ALA A 159 6.23 4.50 7.27
CA ALA A 159 6.20 5.85 7.84
C ALA A 159 7.62 6.34 8.10
N LYS A 160 7.94 7.56 7.66
CA LYS A 160 9.29 8.14 7.72
C LYS A 160 9.54 8.94 9.02
N SER A 161 8.59 8.95 9.93
CA SER A 161 8.67 9.65 11.22
C SER A 161 7.60 9.16 12.18
N GLY A 162 7.83 9.39 13.47
CA GLY A 162 6.83 9.11 14.51
C GLY A 162 5.50 9.83 14.26
N MET A 163 5.52 11.10 13.83
CA MET A 163 4.30 11.86 13.55
C MET A 163 3.49 11.26 12.40
N GLN A 164 4.15 10.83 11.31
CA GLN A 164 3.48 10.15 10.21
C GLN A 164 2.87 8.82 10.66
N ALA A 165 3.57 8.07 11.50
CA ALA A 165 3.06 6.82 12.07
C ALA A 165 1.81 7.05 12.94
N ILE A 166 1.82 8.04 13.84
CA ILE A 166 0.65 8.37 14.68
C ILE A 166 -0.55 8.79 13.83
N THR A 167 -0.32 9.64 12.82
CA THR A 167 -1.38 10.05 11.89
C THR A 167 -1.98 8.85 11.14
N TYR A 168 -1.15 7.91 10.73
CA TYR A 168 -1.60 6.69 10.06
C TYR A 168 -2.43 5.81 11.00
N ILE A 169 -1.92 5.54 12.21
CA ILE A 169 -2.56 4.68 13.22
C ILE A 169 -3.92 5.23 13.66
N ALA A 170 -4.12 6.54 13.64
CA ALA A 170 -5.41 7.16 13.97
C ALA A 170 -6.57 6.64 13.09
N ASN A 171 -6.29 6.20 11.85
CA ASN A 171 -7.28 5.70 10.90
C ASN A 171 -7.12 4.22 10.54
N HIS A 172 -5.98 3.59 10.88
CA HIS A 172 -5.64 2.23 10.48
C HIS A 172 -4.97 1.50 11.65
N VAL A 173 -5.41 0.30 11.95
CA VAL A 173 -4.82 -0.52 13.03
C VAL A 173 -3.97 -1.63 12.40
N PRO A 174 -2.63 -1.51 12.42
CA PRO A 174 -1.76 -2.57 11.93
C PRO A 174 -1.73 -3.78 12.88
N ASP A 175 -1.49 -4.98 12.33
CA ASP A 175 -1.29 -6.20 13.12
C ASP A 175 0.07 -6.23 13.84
N LEU A 176 1.05 -5.49 13.32
CA LEU A 176 2.40 -5.37 13.86
C LEU A 176 3.02 -4.03 13.46
N ILE A 177 3.73 -3.42 14.39
CA ILE A 177 4.60 -2.27 14.12
C ILE A 177 6.05 -2.71 14.22
N LEU A 178 6.85 -2.46 13.18
CA LEU A 178 8.31 -2.51 13.23
C LEU A 178 8.81 -1.08 13.38
N LEU A 179 9.46 -0.77 14.50
CA LEU A 179 9.78 0.59 14.89
C LEU A 179 11.28 0.76 15.10
N ASP A 180 11.87 1.70 14.38
CA ASP A 180 13.25 2.08 14.66
C ASP A 180 13.37 2.72 16.05
N TYR A 181 14.47 2.42 16.71
CA TYR A 181 14.76 2.96 18.03
C TYR A 181 15.25 4.41 17.97
N GLU A 182 16.09 4.72 16.98
CA GLU A 182 16.71 6.04 16.84
C GLU A 182 16.15 6.77 15.60
N MET A 183 15.32 7.75 15.83
CA MET A 183 14.82 8.64 14.80
C MET A 183 15.01 10.10 15.22
N PRO A 184 15.23 11.03 14.27
CA PRO A 184 15.29 12.46 14.56
C PRO A 184 13.96 12.98 15.15
N ILE A 185 14.02 13.99 15.98
CA ILE A 185 12.89 14.72 16.57
C ILE A 185 12.10 13.88 17.59
N THR A 186 11.67 12.66 17.21
CA THR A 186 10.89 11.77 18.09
C THR A 186 11.49 10.37 18.02
N SER A 187 12.07 9.92 19.11
CA SER A 187 12.70 8.58 19.20
C SER A 187 11.64 7.46 19.19
N GLY A 188 12.05 6.25 18.85
CA GLY A 188 11.17 5.07 18.88
C GLY A 188 10.49 4.85 20.23
N PRO A 189 11.17 4.95 21.37
CA PRO A 189 10.54 4.91 22.68
C PRO A 189 9.41 5.92 22.85
N GLN A 190 9.62 7.18 22.44
CA GLN A 190 8.60 8.21 22.53
C GLN A 190 7.39 7.91 21.63
N VAL A 191 7.64 7.40 20.41
CA VAL A 191 6.56 6.94 19.52
C VAL A 191 5.77 5.80 20.16
N MET A 192 6.44 4.84 20.77
CA MET A 192 5.78 3.74 21.48
C MET A 192 4.93 4.25 22.65
N GLU A 193 5.41 5.19 23.45
CA GLU A 193 4.64 5.82 24.53
C GLU A 193 3.38 6.51 24.00
N MET A 194 3.48 7.24 22.88
CA MET A 194 2.32 7.87 22.24
C MET A 194 1.29 6.81 21.80
N ILE A 195 1.74 5.72 21.17
CA ILE A 195 0.86 4.62 20.75
C ILE A 195 0.18 3.96 21.96
N ARG A 196 0.90 3.80 23.06
CA ARG A 196 0.38 3.18 24.29
C ARG A 196 -0.57 4.08 25.08
N SER A 197 -0.52 5.41 24.87
CA SER A 197 -1.39 6.37 25.56
C SER A 197 -2.83 6.43 24.97
N GLU A 198 -3.02 5.89 23.76
CA GLU A 198 -4.31 5.94 23.07
C GLU A 198 -5.03 4.58 23.16
N PRO A 199 -6.29 4.52 23.64
CA PRO A 199 -7.03 3.27 23.85
C PRO A 199 -7.16 2.40 22.58
N ASN A 200 -7.25 3.02 21.40
CA ASN A 200 -7.43 2.32 20.14
C ASN A 200 -6.12 1.68 19.61
N SER A 201 -4.97 2.09 20.11
CA SER A 201 -3.67 1.63 19.64
C SER A 201 -2.79 1.00 20.72
N GLU A 202 -3.15 1.11 21.99
CA GLU A 202 -2.35 0.56 23.10
C GLU A 202 -2.03 -0.93 22.96
N GLY A 203 -2.93 -1.70 22.37
CA GLY A 203 -2.79 -3.15 22.15
C GLY A 203 -2.00 -3.56 20.93
N ILE A 204 -1.60 -2.63 20.06
CA ILE A 204 -0.87 -2.95 18.83
C ILE A 204 0.53 -3.48 19.20
N PRO A 205 0.93 -4.67 18.71
CA PRO A 205 2.25 -5.20 18.99
C PRO A 205 3.35 -4.37 18.31
N ILE A 206 4.44 -4.16 19.02
CA ILE A 206 5.59 -3.40 18.54
C ILE A 206 6.84 -4.26 18.69
N ILE A 207 7.60 -4.41 17.62
CA ILE A 207 8.95 -4.97 17.61
C ILE A 207 9.91 -3.84 17.22
N PHE A 208 10.93 -3.60 18.03
CA PHE A 208 11.97 -2.64 17.67
C PHE A 208 12.91 -3.23 16.64
N LEU A 209 13.27 -2.42 15.65
CA LEU A 209 14.24 -2.72 14.61
C LEU A 209 15.33 -1.65 14.64
N THR A 210 16.52 -1.97 15.15
CA THR A 210 17.53 -0.97 15.49
C THR A 210 18.92 -1.33 15.00
N GLY A 211 19.74 -0.30 14.76
CA GLY A 211 21.16 -0.47 14.45
C GLY A 211 22.03 -0.79 15.67
N LYS A 212 21.52 -0.58 16.91
CA LYS A 212 22.30 -0.76 18.12
C LYS A 212 22.21 -2.17 18.67
N SER A 213 23.37 -2.73 18.98
CA SER A 213 23.53 -4.07 19.60
C SER A 213 24.08 -3.99 21.02
N ASP A 214 24.30 -2.77 21.56
CA ASP A 214 24.84 -2.63 22.89
C ASP A 214 23.81 -2.97 23.98
N LYS A 215 24.32 -3.52 25.09
CA LYS A 215 23.49 -4.06 26.16
C LYS A 215 22.61 -3.03 26.86
N GLU A 216 23.03 -1.77 26.93
CA GLU A 216 22.29 -0.70 27.58
C GLU A 216 21.07 -0.28 26.76
N SER A 217 21.24 -0.13 25.43
CA SER A 217 20.15 0.17 24.50
C SER A 217 19.12 -0.95 24.49
N VAL A 218 19.55 -2.21 24.46
CA VAL A 218 18.65 -3.37 24.53
C VAL A 218 17.87 -3.38 25.85
N MET A 219 18.52 -3.14 26.98
CA MET A 219 17.83 -3.13 28.29
C MET A 219 16.82 -2.00 28.40
N SER A 220 17.13 -0.80 27.89
CA SER A 220 16.19 0.33 27.89
C SER A 220 14.94 0.06 27.02
N VAL A 221 15.13 -0.58 25.87
CA VAL A 221 14.01 -1.03 25.01
C VAL A 221 13.15 -2.06 25.73
N MET A 222 13.75 -3.06 26.35
CA MET A 222 13.02 -4.14 27.03
C MET A 222 12.22 -3.65 28.24
N ALA A 223 12.65 -2.54 28.89
CA ALA A 223 11.90 -1.91 29.97
C ALA A 223 10.51 -1.38 29.52
N LEU A 224 10.37 -1.01 28.24
CA LEU A 224 9.11 -0.59 27.63
C LEU A 224 8.15 -1.76 27.31
N LYS A 225 8.59 -3.01 27.51
CA LYS A 225 7.83 -4.24 27.25
C LYS A 225 7.34 -4.33 25.80
N PRO A 226 8.21 -4.16 24.78
CA PRO A 226 7.81 -4.45 23.40
C PRO A 226 7.59 -5.95 23.22
N GLN A 227 7.00 -6.35 22.10
CA GLN A 227 6.83 -7.76 21.75
C GLN A 227 8.12 -8.42 21.26
N GLY A 228 9.09 -7.64 20.88
CA GLY A 228 10.38 -8.14 20.44
C GLY A 228 11.37 -7.04 20.09
N TYR A 229 12.54 -7.50 19.69
CA TYR A 229 13.67 -6.69 19.30
C TYR A 229 14.46 -7.39 18.20
N MET A 230 14.84 -6.67 17.15
CA MET A 230 15.64 -7.15 16.03
C MET A 230 16.71 -6.13 15.67
N LEU A 231 17.86 -6.62 15.19
CA LEU A 231 18.93 -5.76 14.68
C LEU A 231 18.72 -5.48 13.19
N LYS A 232 18.92 -4.23 12.75
CA LYS A 232 18.92 -3.85 11.32
C LYS A 232 19.98 -4.60 10.51
N SER A 233 21.03 -5.11 11.16
CA SER A 233 22.10 -5.90 10.56
C SER A 233 21.77 -7.39 10.37
N MET A 234 20.62 -7.85 10.86
CA MET A 234 20.18 -9.24 10.67
C MET A 234 19.97 -9.55 9.19
N PRO A 235 20.32 -10.77 8.74
CA PRO A 235 20.01 -11.23 7.38
C PRO A 235 18.50 -11.19 7.10
N LYS A 236 18.14 -10.97 5.84
CA LYS A 236 16.74 -10.96 5.37
C LYS A 236 15.94 -12.16 5.87
N GLU A 237 16.51 -13.36 5.73
CA GLU A 237 15.86 -14.63 6.07
C GLU A 237 15.54 -14.72 7.58
N GLU A 238 16.38 -14.13 8.41
CA GLU A 238 16.20 -14.13 9.86
C GLU A 238 15.13 -13.12 10.30
N ILE A 239 15.08 -11.94 9.65
CA ILE A 239 14.01 -10.95 9.86
C ILE A 239 12.66 -11.55 9.47
N LEU A 240 12.54 -12.16 8.28
CA LEU A 240 11.32 -12.81 7.81
C LEU A 240 10.88 -13.89 8.78
N LYS A 241 11.78 -14.82 9.13
CA LYS A 241 11.49 -15.91 10.09
C LYS A 241 11.01 -15.40 11.44
N THR A 242 11.58 -14.31 11.93
CA THR A 242 11.17 -13.73 13.22
C THR A 242 9.75 -13.19 13.17
N ILE A 243 9.38 -12.53 12.07
CA ILE A 243 8.03 -12.00 11.85
C ILE A 243 7.02 -13.13 11.65
N ASP A 244 7.36 -14.15 10.85
CA ASP A 244 6.53 -15.33 10.63
C ASP A 244 6.22 -16.02 11.97
N ASN A 245 7.26 -16.31 12.76
CA ASN A 245 7.12 -16.92 14.09
C ASN A 245 6.26 -16.07 15.04
N PHE A 246 6.37 -14.74 14.98
CA PHE A 246 5.55 -13.84 15.76
C PHE A 246 4.05 -14.00 15.41
N PHE A 247 3.68 -14.03 14.15
CA PHE A 247 2.29 -14.20 13.72
C PHE A 247 1.77 -15.60 13.99
N GLU A 248 2.56 -16.64 13.78
CA GLU A 248 2.19 -18.03 14.11
C GLU A 248 1.93 -18.22 15.59
N THR A 249 2.82 -17.76 16.47
CA THR A 249 2.65 -17.88 17.92
C THR A 249 1.40 -17.16 18.43
N ARG A 250 1.04 -16.04 17.82
CA ARG A 250 -0.15 -15.28 18.15
C ARG A 250 -1.43 -15.94 17.66
N LYS A 251 -1.38 -16.63 16.52
CA LYS A 251 -2.48 -17.45 16.00
C LYS A 251 -2.87 -18.55 16.99
N TRP A 252 -1.89 -19.25 17.57
CA TRP A 252 -2.12 -20.28 18.60
C TRP A 252 -2.73 -19.71 19.88
N LYS A 253 -2.26 -18.56 20.37
CA LYS A 253 -2.82 -17.93 21.60
C LYS A 253 -4.29 -17.50 21.44
N ASN A 254 -4.72 -17.15 20.22
CA ASN A 254 -6.10 -16.76 19.94
C ASN A 254 -7.03 -17.96 19.70
N MET A 255 -6.48 -19.14 19.38
CA MET A 255 -7.24 -20.39 19.20
C MET A 255 -7.51 -21.13 20.52
N VAL A 256 -6.76 -20.81 21.59
CA VAL A 256 -6.83 -21.47 22.92
C VAL A 256 -7.64 -20.63 23.92
N LYS A 257 -8.27 -19.54 23.51
CA LYS A 257 -9.24 -18.78 24.28
C LYS A 257 -10.64 -19.06 23.77
#